data_1ad58ed903916e4377b2c169e78856d8
#
_entry.id   1ad58ed903916e4377b2c169e78856d8
#
_cell.length_a   1.000
_cell.length_b   1.000
_cell.length_c   1.000
_cell.angle_alpha   90.00
_cell.angle_beta   90.00
_cell.angle_gamma   90.00
#
_symmetry.space_group_name_H-M   'P 1'
#
loop_
_entity.id
_entity.type
_entity.pdbx_description
1 polymer ?
#
loop_
_entity_poly.entity_id
_entity_poly.type
_entity_poly.pdbx_seq_one_letter_code
_entity_poly.pdbx_strand_id
1 'polypeptide(L)'
;MINTQTELQWEPIALAKYNQMLTRIPIFHRDIARQVVFKKAEQNAKERGAVKIEEDDLTQAFVSEVPKAFYSLMVRIMDEVGLDYKKYQ
;
A
#
# COMPACT_ATOMS: atom_id res chain seq x y z
N MET A 1 -15.45 -0.69 -23.25
CA MET A 1 -14.87 -0.39 -22.84
C MET A 1 -14.27 -0.39 -21.99
N ILE A 2 -13.97 -0.22 -21.91
CA ILE A 2 -13.28 -0.13 -21.30
C ILE A 2 -12.79 0.36 -20.60
N ASN A 3 -12.90 0.58 -20.10
CA ASN A 3 -12.38 1.37 -19.37
C ASN A 3 -11.18 1.17 -18.59
N THR A 4 -10.52 0.73 -18.71
CA THR A 4 -9.21 0.27 -18.32
C THR A 4 -8.21 1.36 -18.15
N GLN A 5 -8.41 2.42 -18.80
CA GLN A 5 -7.49 3.54 -18.73
C GLN A 5 -7.47 4.20 -17.37
N THR A 6 -8.40 3.83 -16.51
CA THR A 6 -8.44 4.42 -15.19
C THR A 6 -7.54 3.70 -14.19
N GLU A 7 -7.05 2.53 -14.56
CA GLU A 7 -6.21 1.76 -13.67
C GLU A 7 -4.74 2.05 -13.93
N LEU A 8 -4.05 2.40 -12.86
CA LEU A 8 -2.62 2.59 -12.94
C LEU A 8 -1.90 1.26 -12.77
N GLN A 9 -0.77 1.15 -13.42
CA GLN A 9 0.08 -0.02 -13.23
C GLN A 9 0.94 0.18 -11.99
N TRP A 10 1.37 -0.92 -11.40
CA TRP A 10 2.27 -0.89 -10.28
C TRP A 10 3.71 -0.92 -10.77
N GLU A 11 4.54 -0.16 -10.13
CA GLU A 11 5.97 -0.32 -10.28
C GLU A 11 6.33 -1.70 -9.71
N PRO A 12 7.18 -2.49 -10.38
CA PRO A 12 7.38 -3.90 -9.99
C PRO A 12 7.85 -4.13 -8.56
N ILE A 13 8.76 -3.30 -8.06
CA ILE A 13 9.24 -3.46 -6.70
C ILE A 13 8.15 -3.10 -5.71
N ALA A 14 7.37 -2.07 -6.00
CA ALA A 14 6.25 -1.68 -5.15
C ALA A 14 5.23 -2.82 -5.08
N LEU A 15 4.93 -3.45 -6.21
CA LEU A 15 3.99 -4.57 -6.23
C LEU A 15 4.50 -5.74 -5.41
N ALA A 16 5.78 -6.05 -5.54
CA ALA A 16 6.38 -7.14 -4.77
C ALA A 16 6.27 -6.88 -3.27
N LYS A 17 6.55 -5.65 -2.85
CA LYS A 17 6.45 -5.28 -1.44
C LYS A 17 5.01 -5.31 -0.94
N TYR A 18 4.08 -4.85 -1.76
CA TYR A 18 2.66 -4.94 -1.43
C TYR A 18 2.25 -6.39 -1.15
N ASN A 19 2.63 -7.30 -2.05
CA ASN A 19 2.30 -8.71 -1.87
C ASN A 19 2.98 -9.30 -0.62
N GLN A 20 4.22 -8.93 -0.36
CA GLN A 20 4.92 -9.38 0.83
C GLN A 20 4.24 -8.88 2.11
N MET A 21 3.80 -7.63 2.10
CA MET A 21 3.09 -7.08 3.24
C MET A 21 1.83 -7.86 3.55
N LEU A 22 1.07 -8.20 2.50
CA LEU A 22 -0.18 -8.91 2.69
C LEU A 22 0.04 -10.27 3.36
N THR A 23 1.12 -10.97 3.02
CA THR A 23 1.39 -12.27 3.63
C THR A 23 1.70 -12.18 5.12
N ARG A 24 2.08 -10.99 5.59
CA ARG A 24 2.44 -10.77 7.00
C ARG A 24 1.28 -10.23 7.83
N ILE A 25 0.17 -9.90 7.18
CA ILE A 25 -1.04 -9.44 7.87
C ILE A 25 -1.84 -10.67 8.29
N PRO A 26 -2.37 -10.69 9.52
CA PRO A 26 -3.19 -11.83 9.97
C PRO A 26 -4.30 -12.11 8.96
N ILE A 27 -4.55 -13.41 8.74
CA ILE A 27 -5.43 -13.83 7.66
C ILE A 27 -6.83 -13.23 7.75
N PHE A 28 -7.32 -13.01 8.98
CA PHE A 28 -8.67 -12.46 9.17
C PHE A 28 -8.80 -11.03 8.69
N HIS A 29 -7.68 -10.32 8.60
CA HIS A 29 -7.67 -8.90 8.19
C HIS A 29 -7.10 -8.71 6.79
N ARG A 30 -6.57 -9.78 6.20
CA ARG A 30 -5.79 -9.65 4.96
C ARG A 30 -6.63 -9.16 3.79
N ASP A 31 -7.84 -9.66 3.67
CA ASP A 31 -8.68 -9.33 2.54
C ASP A 31 -9.08 -7.86 2.54
N ILE A 32 -9.49 -7.37 3.70
CA ILE A 32 -9.90 -5.98 3.79
C ILE A 32 -8.70 -5.05 3.63
N ALA A 33 -7.55 -5.46 4.19
CA ALA A 33 -6.33 -4.68 4.04
C ALA A 33 -5.92 -4.60 2.57
N ARG A 34 -6.04 -5.72 1.85
CA ARG A 34 -5.72 -5.73 0.42
C ARG A 34 -6.51 -4.68 -0.32
N GLN A 35 -7.81 -4.65 -0.11
CA GLN A 35 -8.69 -3.74 -0.83
C GLN A 35 -8.45 -2.29 -0.45
N VAL A 36 -8.36 -2.02 0.85
CA VAL A 36 -8.25 -0.65 1.35
C VAL A 36 -6.91 -0.06 0.97
N VAL A 37 -5.82 -0.80 1.15
CA VAL A 37 -4.48 -0.31 0.85
C VAL A 37 -4.30 -0.14 -0.65
N PHE A 38 -4.78 -1.09 -1.45
CA PHE A 38 -4.70 -0.98 -2.90
C PHE A 38 -5.38 0.30 -3.39
N LYS A 39 -6.61 0.50 -2.94
CA LYS A 39 -7.39 1.65 -3.39
C LYS A 39 -6.73 2.97 -3.00
N LYS A 40 -6.23 3.03 -1.78
CA LYS A 40 -5.59 4.26 -1.30
C LYS A 40 -4.26 4.51 -2.00
N ALA A 41 -3.48 3.46 -2.25
CA ALA A 41 -2.22 3.61 -2.99
C ALA A 41 -2.49 4.14 -4.40
N GLU A 42 -3.51 3.60 -5.06
CA GLU A 42 -3.90 4.08 -6.38
C GLU A 42 -4.33 5.53 -6.33
N GLN A 43 -5.12 5.89 -5.33
CA GLN A 43 -5.57 7.26 -5.16
C GLN A 43 -4.38 8.20 -4.93
N ASN A 44 -3.43 7.81 -4.09
CA ASN A 44 -2.25 8.63 -3.84
C ASN A 44 -1.47 8.90 -5.12
N ALA A 45 -1.28 7.86 -5.94
CA ALA A 45 -0.58 8.00 -7.20
C ALA A 45 -1.31 8.93 -8.15
N LYS A 46 -2.63 8.79 -8.24
CA LYS A 46 -3.43 9.65 -9.11
C LYS A 46 -3.37 11.11 -8.68
N GLU A 47 -3.42 11.35 -7.38
CA GLU A 47 -3.42 12.72 -6.86
C GLU A 47 -2.13 13.46 -7.16
N ARG A 48 -1.03 12.76 -7.27
CA ARG A 48 0.24 13.40 -7.63
C ARG A 48 0.54 13.33 -9.12
N GLY A 49 -0.43 12.90 -9.93
CA GLY A 49 -0.28 12.86 -11.38
C GLY A 49 0.65 11.78 -11.90
N ALA A 50 0.84 10.72 -11.12
CA ALA A 50 1.74 9.64 -11.50
C ALA A 50 1.10 8.71 -12.52
N VAL A 51 1.95 8.03 -13.30
CA VAL A 51 1.49 7.02 -14.23
C VAL A 51 1.63 5.61 -13.65
N LYS A 52 2.30 5.49 -12.52
CA LYS A 52 2.50 4.21 -11.83
C LYS A 52 2.34 4.39 -10.33
N ILE A 53 1.93 3.31 -9.68
CA ILE A 53 1.88 3.25 -8.22
C ILE A 53 3.28 2.85 -7.74
N GLU A 54 3.88 3.69 -6.91
CA GLU A 54 5.25 3.48 -6.44
C GLU A 54 5.28 3.21 -4.95
N GLU A 55 6.47 2.89 -4.44
CA GLU A 55 6.62 2.52 -3.03
C GLU A 55 6.08 3.58 -2.07
N ASP A 56 6.30 4.85 -2.40
CA ASP A 56 5.81 5.93 -1.53
C ASP A 56 4.28 5.95 -1.48
N ASP A 57 3.62 5.68 -2.60
CA ASP A 57 2.17 5.63 -2.62
C ASP A 57 1.66 4.51 -1.75
N LEU A 58 2.32 3.36 -1.80
CA LEU A 58 1.97 2.21 -0.98
C LEU A 58 2.23 2.49 0.50
N THR A 59 3.41 3.04 0.81
CA THR A 59 3.78 3.34 2.18
C THR A 59 2.80 4.31 2.82
N GLN A 60 2.49 5.38 2.12
CA GLN A 60 1.57 6.39 2.60
C GLN A 60 0.17 5.80 2.80
N ALA A 61 -0.26 4.94 1.88
CA ALA A 61 -1.56 4.29 1.99
C ALA A 61 -1.63 3.44 3.26
N PHE A 62 -0.58 2.66 3.51
CA PHE A 62 -0.55 1.78 4.67
C PHE A 62 -0.60 2.60 5.96
N VAL A 63 0.22 3.65 6.04
CA VAL A 63 0.25 4.49 7.24
C VAL A 63 -1.12 5.14 7.48
N SER A 64 -1.78 5.62 6.44
CA SER A 64 -3.03 6.35 6.61
C SER A 64 -4.23 5.45 6.87
N GLU A 65 -4.20 4.20 6.40
CA GLU A 65 -5.39 3.34 6.46
C GLU A 65 -5.36 2.32 7.58
N VAL A 66 -4.22 2.06 8.20
CA VAL A 66 -4.14 1.08 9.27
C VAL A 66 -4.67 1.68 10.57
N PRO A 67 -5.60 0.98 11.26
CA PRO A 67 -6.08 1.47 12.55
C PRO A 67 -4.96 1.57 13.57
N LYS A 68 -5.08 2.53 14.47
CA LYS A 68 -4.04 2.76 15.49
C LYS A 68 -3.75 1.52 16.33
N ALA A 69 -4.75 0.69 16.55
CA ALA A 69 -4.57 -0.53 17.35
C ALA A 69 -3.54 -1.47 16.74
N PHE A 70 -3.31 -1.37 15.42
CA PHE A 70 -2.37 -2.26 14.73
C PHE A 70 -1.10 -1.55 14.30
N TYR A 71 -0.87 -0.35 14.84
CA TYR A 71 0.24 0.47 14.37
C TYR A 71 1.60 -0.20 14.58
N SER A 72 1.80 -0.84 15.72
CA SER A 72 3.07 -1.53 16.00
C SER A 72 3.33 -2.66 15.01
N LEU A 73 2.29 -3.41 14.68
CA LEU A 73 2.40 -4.47 13.69
C LEU A 73 2.72 -3.89 12.32
N MET A 74 2.05 -2.80 11.95
CA MET A 74 2.30 -2.13 10.69
C MET A 74 3.75 -1.70 10.55
N VAL A 75 4.30 -1.07 11.60
CA VAL A 75 5.69 -0.61 11.59
C VAL A 75 6.63 -1.78 11.40
N ARG A 76 6.40 -2.88 12.11
CA ARG A 76 7.23 -4.07 11.96
C ARG A 76 7.19 -4.60 10.53
N ILE A 77 6.00 -4.69 9.96
CA ILE A 77 5.85 -5.20 8.59
C ILE A 77 6.59 -4.31 7.61
N MET A 78 6.45 -3.00 7.74
CA MET A 78 7.12 -2.08 6.82
C MET A 78 8.63 -2.14 6.96
N ASP A 79 9.14 -2.31 8.18
CA ASP A 79 10.57 -2.51 8.38
C ASP A 79 11.04 -3.79 7.69
N GLU A 80 10.26 -4.87 7.81
CA GLU A 80 10.65 -6.16 7.25
C GLU A 80 10.67 -6.16 5.73
N VAL A 81 9.73 -5.45 5.11
CA VAL A 81 9.67 -5.42 3.65
C VAL A 81 10.43 -4.24 3.04
N GLY A 82 10.96 -3.35 3.87
CA GLY A 82 11.80 -2.26 3.39
C GLY A 82 11.04 -1.06 2.87
N LEU A 83 9.97 -0.66 3.54
CA LEU A 83 9.25 0.56 3.20
C LEU A 83 9.59 1.64 4.22
N ASP A 84 9.89 2.84 3.73
CA ASP A 84 10.25 3.95 4.59
C ASP A 84 9.00 4.70 5.03
N TYR A 85 8.49 4.35 6.21
CA TYR A 85 7.27 4.93 6.74
C TYR A 85 7.50 6.21 7.54
N LYS A 86 8.74 6.50 7.89
CA LYS A 86 9.02 7.57 8.86
C LYS A 86 8.57 8.94 8.39
N LYS A 87 8.68 9.18 7.10
CA LYS A 87 8.30 10.49 6.56
C LYS A 87 6.80 10.70 6.51
N TYR A 88 6.01 9.69 6.82
CA TYR A 88 4.55 9.79 6.83
C TYR A 88 3.96 9.67 8.23
N GLN A 89 4.79 9.63 9.24
CA GLN A 89 4.32 9.56 10.62
C GLN A 89 3.95 10.92 11.17
#